data_d0e768973b5ea003b6eb00f62c5e5472
#
_entry.id   d0e768973b5ea003b6eb00f62c5e5472
#
_cell.length_a   1.000
_cell.length_b   1.000
_cell.length_c   1.000
_cell.angle_alpha   90.00
_cell.angle_beta   90.00
_cell.angle_gamma   90.00
#
_symmetry.space_group_name_H-M   'P 1'
#
loop_
_entity.id
_entity.type
_entity.pdbx_description
1 polymer ?
#
loop_
_entity_poly.entity_id
_entity_poly.type
_entity_poly.pdbx_seq_one_letter_code
_entity_poly.pdbx_strand_id
1 'polypeptide(L)'
;MAMEIFTVGRGQEGYPERLMPFADMPSRLFVRGALPADEQKTAAIVGARICTAYGKSQAAFFAQVLAANGVAVISGLACGIDAAAHEGALRGKGKTFAVLGCGVDICYPKQNYPLMRRMLENGGGVLSEFPPGAEPLPWHFPIRNRV
;
A
#
# COMPACT_ATOMS: atom_id res chain seq x y z
N MET A 1 2.08 -10.38 -15.45
CA MET A 1 3.33 -9.59 -15.57
C MET A 1 4.12 -9.72 -14.29
N ALA A 2 5.33 -10.22 -14.37
CA ALA A 2 6.23 -10.28 -13.22
C ALA A 2 7.01 -8.97 -13.15
N MET A 3 6.73 -8.14 -12.16
CA MET A 3 7.56 -6.98 -11.85
C MET A 3 8.68 -7.38 -10.91
N GLU A 4 9.86 -6.84 -11.15
CA GLU A 4 11.00 -7.06 -10.28
C GLU A 4 10.76 -6.55 -8.87
N ILE A 5 11.29 -7.26 -7.90
CA ILE A 5 11.34 -6.85 -6.51
C ILE A 5 12.69 -6.20 -6.27
N PHE A 6 12.68 -5.00 -5.73
CA PHE A 6 13.90 -4.33 -5.31
C PHE A 6 13.88 -4.01 -3.82
N THR A 7 15.03 -3.72 -3.28
CA THR A 7 15.22 -3.45 -1.86
C THR A 7 15.86 -2.08 -1.69
N VAL A 8 15.38 -1.32 -0.73
CA VAL A 8 15.96 -0.03 -0.37
C VAL A 8 16.17 0.04 1.14
N GLY A 9 17.38 0.39 1.54
CA GLY A 9 17.76 0.56 2.94
C GLY A 9 17.55 1.98 3.44
N ARG A 10 17.29 2.11 4.75
CA ARG A 10 17.18 3.41 5.41
C ARG A 10 18.44 4.23 5.19
N GLY A 11 18.26 5.49 4.77
CA GLY A 11 19.37 6.40 4.46
C GLY A 11 20.01 6.19 3.08
N GLN A 12 19.55 5.21 2.30
CA GLN A 12 19.97 5.02 0.92
C GLN A 12 19.03 5.77 -0.03
N GLU A 13 19.53 6.08 -1.22
CA GLU A 13 18.73 6.67 -2.29
C GLU A 13 17.50 5.79 -2.58
N GLY A 14 16.35 6.44 -2.69
CA GLY A 14 15.08 5.76 -2.95
C GLY A 14 14.30 5.36 -1.70
N TYR A 15 14.91 5.42 -0.51
CA TYR A 15 14.14 5.24 0.73
C TYR A 15 13.27 6.47 0.98
N PRO A 16 11.95 6.32 1.28
CA PRO A 16 11.05 7.46 1.42
C PRO A 16 11.50 8.44 2.51
N GLU A 17 11.79 9.68 2.14
CA GLU A 17 12.23 10.72 3.08
C GLU A 17 11.21 10.95 4.21
N ARG A 18 9.92 10.79 3.90
CA ARG A 18 8.83 10.93 4.88
C ARG A 18 8.90 9.95 6.05
N LEU A 19 9.61 8.84 5.91
CA LEU A 19 9.79 7.85 6.99
C LEU A 19 11.03 8.15 7.84
N MET A 20 11.98 8.93 7.35
CA MET A 20 13.25 9.20 8.01
C MET A 20 13.12 9.83 9.41
N PRO A 21 12.16 10.75 9.68
CA PRO A 21 12.01 11.35 11.02
C PRO A 21 11.63 10.38 12.12
N PHE A 22 11.10 9.20 11.78
CA PHE A 22 10.58 8.25 12.76
C PHE A 22 11.59 7.13 13.01
N ALA A 23 12.04 7.00 14.27
CA ALA A 23 13.10 6.07 14.64
C ALA A 23 12.71 4.59 14.51
N ASP A 24 11.42 4.29 14.62
CA ASP A 24 10.86 2.93 14.56
C ASP A 24 10.51 2.45 13.14
N MET A 25 10.79 3.26 12.13
CA MET A 25 10.58 2.85 10.74
C MET A 25 11.56 1.77 10.31
N PRO A 26 11.15 0.91 9.35
CA PRO A 26 11.99 -0.21 8.91
C PRO A 26 13.37 0.21 8.44
N SER A 27 14.39 -0.56 8.81
CA SER A 27 15.75 -0.37 8.30
C SER A 27 15.86 -0.72 6.81
N ARG A 28 14.89 -1.45 6.28
CA ARG A 28 14.85 -1.91 4.90
C ARG A 28 13.41 -2.07 4.44
N LEU A 29 13.16 -1.71 3.20
CA LEU A 29 11.89 -1.95 2.52
C LEU A 29 12.12 -2.81 1.29
N PHE A 30 11.29 -3.81 1.11
CA PHE A 30 11.14 -4.58 -0.12
C PHE A 30 9.99 -3.98 -0.91
N VAL A 31 10.18 -3.79 -2.21
CA VAL A 31 9.22 -3.08 -3.06
C VAL A 31 8.97 -3.87 -4.33
N ARG A 32 7.71 -3.96 -4.71
CA ARG A 32 7.30 -4.46 -6.03
C ARG A 32 6.47 -3.36 -6.70
N GLY A 33 6.86 -2.98 -7.91
CA GLY A 33 6.30 -1.81 -8.58
C GLY A 33 7.05 -0.54 -8.20
N ALA A 34 6.36 0.47 -7.70
CA ALA A 34 6.94 1.75 -7.34
C ALA A 34 6.72 2.11 -5.88
N LEU A 35 7.46 3.11 -5.41
CA LEU A 35 7.18 3.87 -4.20
C LEU A 35 6.62 5.25 -4.58
N PRO A 36 5.81 5.88 -3.71
CA PRO A 36 5.42 7.27 -3.95
C PRO A 36 6.65 8.18 -3.93
N ALA A 37 6.75 9.09 -4.90
CA ALA A 37 7.81 10.08 -4.93
C ALA A 37 7.75 10.97 -3.67
N ASP A 38 8.91 11.48 -3.22
CA ASP A 38 8.96 12.26 -1.98
C ASP A 38 8.15 13.55 -2.05
N GLU A 39 8.09 14.19 -3.21
CA GLU A 39 7.27 15.37 -3.46
C GLU A 39 5.77 15.07 -3.62
N GLN A 40 5.38 13.81 -3.81
CA GLN A 40 3.99 13.42 -3.98
C GLN A 40 3.24 13.44 -2.64
N LYS A 41 2.12 14.17 -2.59
CA LYS A 41 1.23 14.11 -1.44
C LYS A 41 0.61 12.72 -1.32
N THR A 42 0.52 12.23 -0.09
CA THR A 42 -0.07 10.94 0.22
C THR A 42 -1.11 11.07 1.32
N ALA A 43 -2.13 10.21 1.28
CA ALA A 43 -3.12 10.07 2.33
C ALA A 43 -3.37 8.59 2.60
N ALA A 44 -3.36 8.20 3.86
CA ALA A 44 -3.72 6.85 4.27
C ALA A 44 -5.22 6.75 4.49
N ILE A 45 -5.85 5.72 3.93
CA ILE A 45 -7.23 5.35 4.19
C ILE A 45 -7.23 3.91 4.67
N VAL A 46 -7.54 3.71 5.93
CA VAL A 46 -7.50 2.40 6.57
C VAL A 46 -8.76 2.17 7.39
N GLY A 47 -9.11 0.92 7.63
CA GLY A 47 -10.28 0.59 8.43
C GLY A 47 -10.53 -0.89 8.58
N ALA A 48 -11.72 -1.23 9.01
CA ALA A 48 -12.12 -2.58 9.33
C ALA A 48 -12.15 -3.50 8.10
N ARG A 49 -11.76 -4.75 8.30
CA ARG A 49 -11.87 -5.82 7.29
C ARG A 49 -13.31 -6.19 7.01
N ILE A 50 -14.15 -6.16 8.05
CA ILE A 50 -15.60 -6.30 7.97
C ILE A 50 -16.17 -4.91 8.18
N CYS A 51 -16.74 -4.32 7.14
CA CYS A 51 -17.26 -2.95 7.16
C CYS A 51 -18.67 -2.89 6.61
N THR A 52 -19.37 -1.80 6.93
CA THR A 52 -20.70 -1.53 6.37
C THR A 52 -20.60 -1.13 4.90
N ALA A 53 -21.70 -1.27 4.17
CA ALA A 53 -21.79 -0.77 2.79
C ALA A 53 -21.51 0.74 2.72
N TYR A 54 -21.97 1.49 3.72
CA TYR A 54 -21.68 2.92 3.84
C TYR A 54 -20.17 3.19 4.00
N GLY A 55 -19.51 2.50 4.92
CA GLY A 55 -18.06 2.66 5.14
C GLY A 55 -17.26 2.35 3.88
N LYS A 56 -17.60 1.27 3.19
CA LYS A 56 -16.97 0.87 1.93
C LYS A 56 -17.15 1.93 0.84
N SER A 57 -18.38 2.44 0.70
CA SER A 57 -18.71 3.49 -0.26
C SER A 57 -17.96 4.79 0.03
N GLN A 58 -17.88 5.20 1.29
CA GLN A 58 -17.15 6.41 1.70
C GLN A 58 -15.65 6.28 1.49
N ALA A 59 -15.05 5.15 1.82
CA ALA A 59 -13.64 4.90 1.58
C ALA A 59 -13.30 5.02 0.08
N ALA A 60 -14.11 4.40 -0.78
CA ALA A 60 -13.93 4.49 -2.23
C ALA A 60 -14.12 5.94 -2.74
N PHE A 61 -15.12 6.65 -2.23
CA PHE A 61 -15.39 8.03 -2.64
C PHE A 61 -14.23 8.97 -2.26
N PHE A 62 -13.79 8.95 -1.02
CA PHE A 62 -12.68 9.79 -0.59
C PHE A 62 -11.38 9.46 -1.35
N ALA A 63 -11.09 8.18 -1.54
CA ALA A 63 -9.93 7.75 -2.30
C ALA A 63 -9.98 8.25 -3.75
N GLN A 64 -11.15 8.17 -4.39
CA GLN A 64 -11.34 8.65 -5.75
C GLN A 64 -11.11 10.15 -5.88
N VAL A 65 -11.65 10.95 -4.96
CA VAL A 65 -11.47 12.40 -4.96
C VAL A 65 -10.00 12.78 -4.72
N LEU A 66 -9.36 12.16 -3.74
CA LEU A 66 -7.94 12.38 -3.46
C LEU A 66 -7.08 12.05 -4.68
N ALA A 67 -7.27 10.87 -5.26
CA ALA A 67 -6.53 10.43 -6.43
C ALA A 67 -6.73 11.33 -7.64
N ALA A 68 -7.96 11.77 -7.90
CA ALA A 68 -8.29 12.71 -8.97
C ALA A 68 -7.60 14.08 -8.80
N ASN A 69 -7.21 14.41 -7.58
CA ASN A 69 -6.49 15.65 -7.24
C ASN A 69 -4.99 15.44 -7.01
N GLY A 70 -4.44 14.34 -7.49
CA GLY A 70 -2.99 14.08 -7.46
C GLY A 70 -2.44 13.59 -6.13
N VAL A 71 -3.31 13.21 -5.18
CA VAL A 71 -2.90 12.64 -3.90
C VAL A 71 -2.85 11.11 -4.02
N ALA A 72 -1.69 10.50 -3.76
CA ALA A 72 -1.58 9.05 -3.74
C ALA A 72 -2.24 8.47 -2.50
N VAL A 73 -2.99 7.39 -2.68
CA VAL A 73 -3.69 6.71 -1.57
C VAL A 73 -2.85 5.55 -1.07
N ILE A 74 -2.60 5.54 0.23
CA ILE A 74 -1.86 4.48 0.92
C ILE A 74 -2.85 3.65 1.73
N SER A 75 -2.77 2.34 1.63
CA SER A 75 -3.56 1.43 2.45
C SER A 75 -2.85 0.10 2.62
N GLY A 76 -3.53 -0.94 3.10
CA GLY A 76 -2.88 -2.20 3.46
C GLY A 76 -3.32 -3.41 2.64
N LEU A 77 -4.10 -3.22 1.58
CA LEU A 77 -4.63 -4.29 0.72
C LEU A 77 -5.51 -5.32 1.46
N ALA A 78 -5.95 -5.03 2.67
CA ALA A 78 -6.86 -5.89 3.41
C ALA A 78 -8.28 -5.88 2.82
N CYS A 79 -9.10 -6.84 3.19
CA CYS A 79 -10.52 -6.81 2.87
C CYS A 79 -11.19 -5.55 3.46
N GLY A 80 -12.35 -5.17 2.93
CA GLY A 80 -13.15 -4.10 3.48
C GLY A 80 -12.66 -2.71 3.08
N ILE A 81 -12.39 -1.86 4.05
CA ILE A 81 -12.04 -0.45 3.82
C ILE A 81 -10.78 -0.29 2.97
N ASP A 82 -9.73 -1.06 3.25
CA ASP A 82 -8.46 -0.97 2.51
C ASP A 82 -8.67 -1.25 1.02
N ALA A 83 -9.32 -2.35 0.69
CA ALA A 83 -9.61 -2.71 -0.71
C ALA A 83 -10.48 -1.65 -1.39
N ALA A 84 -11.49 -1.12 -0.70
CA ALA A 84 -12.34 -0.05 -1.23
C ALA A 84 -11.57 1.23 -1.51
N ALA A 85 -10.60 1.58 -0.65
CA ALA A 85 -9.73 2.74 -0.84
C ALA A 85 -8.85 2.57 -2.10
N HIS A 86 -8.22 1.42 -2.29
CA HIS A 86 -7.43 1.15 -3.49
C HIS A 86 -8.29 1.19 -4.77
N GLU A 87 -9.49 0.60 -4.72
CA GLU A 87 -10.43 0.64 -5.85
C GLU A 87 -10.83 2.08 -6.19
N GLY A 88 -11.14 2.90 -5.19
CA GLY A 88 -11.48 4.30 -5.38
C GLY A 88 -10.35 5.09 -6.01
N ALA A 89 -9.13 4.89 -5.55
CA ALA A 89 -7.94 5.54 -6.11
C ALA A 89 -7.76 5.21 -7.60
N LEU A 90 -7.94 3.95 -7.97
CA LEU A 90 -7.86 3.52 -9.37
C LEU A 90 -8.97 4.16 -10.22
N ARG A 91 -10.18 4.27 -9.70
CA ARG A 91 -11.29 4.99 -10.37
C ARG A 91 -10.97 6.46 -10.59
N GLY A 92 -10.28 7.08 -9.63
CA GLY A 92 -9.79 8.47 -9.75
C GLY A 92 -8.56 8.62 -10.66
N LYS A 93 -8.11 7.54 -11.30
CA LYS A 93 -6.93 7.49 -12.18
C LYS A 93 -5.65 7.95 -11.49
N GLY A 94 -5.58 7.78 -10.17
CA GLY A 94 -4.41 8.06 -9.38
C GLY A 94 -3.63 6.80 -9.01
N LYS A 95 -2.47 7.02 -8.42
CA LYS A 95 -1.62 5.94 -7.90
C LYS A 95 -2.04 5.55 -6.50
N THR A 96 -1.93 4.27 -6.21
CA THR A 96 -2.18 3.76 -4.86
C THR A 96 -1.13 2.71 -4.51
N PHE A 97 -0.75 2.69 -3.24
CA PHE A 97 0.34 1.88 -2.73
C PHE A 97 -0.13 1.11 -1.50
N ALA A 98 0.28 -0.14 -1.39
CA ALA A 98 -0.08 -0.96 -0.25
C ALA A 98 1.14 -1.30 0.59
N VAL A 99 1.02 -1.13 1.90
CA VAL A 99 1.99 -1.61 2.89
C VAL A 99 1.52 -2.97 3.38
N LEU A 100 2.35 -4.00 3.20
CA LEU A 100 1.97 -5.38 3.45
C LEU A 100 2.54 -5.92 4.76
N GLY A 101 1.82 -6.85 5.37
CA GLY A 101 2.28 -7.67 6.51
C GLY A 101 2.88 -9.01 6.09
N CYS A 102 3.28 -9.15 4.83
CA CYS A 102 3.90 -10.33 4.23
C CYS A 102 4.88 -9.92 3.15
N GLY A 103 5.57 -10.86 2.54
CA GLY A 103 6.43 -10.59 1.39
C GLY A 103 5.67 -9.97 0.22
N VAL A 104 6.32 -9.09 -0.53
CA VAL A 104 5.71 -8.40 -1.67
C VAL A 104 5.41 -9.32 -2.87
N ASP A 105 5.91 -10.53 -2.85
CA ASP A 105 5.61 -11.62 -3.79
C ASP A 105 4.32 -12.38 -3.44
N ILE A 106 3.74 -12.10 -2.27
CA ILE A 106 2.53 -12.75 -1.76
C ILE A 106 1.39 -11.74 -1.76
N CYS A 107 0.22 -12.15 -2.25
CA CYS A 107 -1.01 -11.38 -2.08
C CYS A 107 -1.85 -11.96 -0.95
N TYR A 108 -2.06 -11.16 0.08
CA TYR A 108 -2.95 -11.52 1.19
C TYR A 108 -3.92 -10.37 1.48
N PRO A 109 -5.23 -10.61 1.46
CA PRO A 109 -5.86 -11.91 1.12
C PRO A 109 -5.76 -12.21 -0.39
N LYS A 110 -5.74 -13.49 -0.74
CA LYS A 110 -5.58 -13.93 -2.13
C LYS A 110 -6.65 -13.38 -3.08
N GLN A 111 -7.85 -13.16 -2.57
CA GLN A 111 -8.96 -12.60 -3.35
C GLN A 111 -8.69 -11.18 -3.86
N ASN A 112 -7.76 -10.45 -3.25
CA ASN A 112 -7.37 -9.10 -3.67
C ASN A 112 -6.24 -9.11 -4.73
N TYR A 113 -5.86 -10.28 -5.24
CA TYR A 113 -4.82 -10.37 -6.27
C TYR A 113 -5.16 -9.59 -7.55
N PRO A 114 -6.39 -9.63 -8.09
CA PRO A 114 -6.74 -8.80 -9.25
C PRO A 114 -6.61 -7.31 -8.97
N LEU A 115 -6.95 -6.87 -7.76
CA LEU A 115 -6.79 -5.48 -7.33
C LEU A 115 -5.31 -5.09 -7.26
N MET A 116 -4.48 -5.89 -6.59
CA MET A 116 -3.04 -5.67 -6.50
C MET A 116 -2.41 -5.55 -7.90
N ARG A 117 -2.80 -6.42 -8.80
CA ARG A 117 -2.32 -6.42 -10.17
C ARG A 117 -2.63 -5.11 -10.90
N ARG A 118 -3.88 -4.62 -10.79
CA ARG A 118 -4.27 -3.33 -11.37
C ARG A 118 -3.53 -2.16 -10.75
N MET A 119 -3.25 -2.20 -9.44
CA MET A 119 -2.44 -1.19 -8.77
C MET A 119 -1.04 -1.10 -9.37
N LEU A 120 -0.40 -2.24 -9.56
CA LEU A 120 0.93 -2.33 -10.16
C LEU A 120 0.93 -1.85 -11.63
N GLU A 121 -0.05 -2.27 -12.41
CA GLU A 121 -0.20 -1.89 -13.83
C GLU A 121 -0.45 -0.38 -14.00
N ASN A 122 -0.98 0.29 -12.99
CA ASN A 122 -1.28 1.73 -13.02
C ASN A 122 -0.23 2.60 -12.31
N GLY A 123 0.98 2.08 -12.16
CA GLY A 123 2.11 2.84 -11.63
C GLY A 123 2.18 2.94 -10.12
N GLY A 124 1.35 2.18 -9.41
CA GLY A 124 1.43 2.00 -7.97
C GLY A 124 2.46 0.94 -7.56
N GLY A 125 2.39 0.50 -6.33
CA GLY A 125 3.30 -0.50 -5.82
C GLY A 125 2.82 -1.13 -4.52
N VAL A 126 3.51 -2.18 -4.14
CA VAL A 126 3.39 -2.79 -2.82
C VAL A 126 4.74 -2.79 -2.15
N LEU A 127 4.76 -2.53 -0.85
CA LEU A 127 6.00 -2.47 -0.06
C LEU A 127 5.82 -3.23 1.25
N SER A 128 6.93 -3.72 1.77
CA SER A 128 6.94 -4.48 3.03
C SER A 128 8.31 -4.40 3.69
N GLU A 129 8.30 -4.41 5.02
CA GLU A 129 9.52 -4.64 5.78
C GLU A 129 9.91 -6.12 5.86
N PHE A 130 8.98 -7.01 5.53
CA PHE A 130 9.20 -8.45 5.54
C PHE A 130 9.77 -8.92 4.20
N PRO A 131 10.74 -9.86 4.23
CA PRO A 131 11.39 -10.31 2.99
C PRO A 131 10.43 -11.08 2.08
N PRO A 132 10.74 -11.19 0.79
CA PRO A 132 10.00 -12.06 -0.12
C PRO A 132 9.87 -13.48 0.45
N GLY A 133 8.71 -14.08 0.30
CA GLY A 133 8.38 -15.38 0.88
C GLY A 133 7.88 -15.35 2.32
N ALA A 134 7.94 -14.21 3.02
CA ALA A 134 7.43 -14.11 4.38
C ALA A 134 5.91 -14.25 4.43
N GLU A 135 5.42 -15.18 5.22
CA GLU A 135 3.99 -15.45 5.39
C GLU A 135 3.28 -14.31 6.14
N PRO A 136 1.97 -14.11 5.88
CA PRO A 136 1.17 -13.09 6.57
C PRO A 136 0.78 -13.55 7.98
N LEU A 137 1.73 -13.50 8.91
CA LEU A 137 1.51 -13.89 10.30
C LEU A 137 0.73 -12.81 11.07
N PRO A 138 -0.13 -13.17 12.03
CA PRO A 138 -0.98 -12.20 12.73
C PRO A 138 -0.24 -11.03 13.35
N TRP A 139 0.93 -11.24 13.94
CA TRP A 139 1.73 -10.17 14.58
C TRP A 139 2.43 -9.24 13.60
N HIS A 140 2.48 -9.58 12.31
CA HIS A 140 3.02 -8.70 11.29
C HIS A 140 2.13 -7.46 11.06
N PHE A 141 0.81 -7.58 11.25
CA PHE A 141 -0.12 -6.49 10.92
C PHE A 141 -0.04 -5.30 11.86
N PRO A 142 0.01 -5.46 13.21
CA PRO A 142 0.29 -4.33 14.09
C PRO A 142 1.64 -3.66 13.81
N ILE A 143 2.66 -4.44 13.51
CA ILE A 143 4.00 -3.92 13.17
C ILE A 143 3.93 -3.10 11.88
N ARG A 144 3.29 -3.63 10.84
CA ARG A 144 3.07 -2.96 9.55
C ARG A 144 2.37 -1.62 9.70
N ASN A 145 1.43 -1.52 10.63
CA ASN A 145 0.58 -0.34 10.77
C ASN A 145 1.35 0.94 11.11
N ARG A 146 2.60 0.85 11.58
CA ARG A 146 3.42 2.04 11.84
C ARG A 146 3.99 2.67 10.56
N VAL A 147 4.05 1.92 9.49
CA VAL A 147 4.58 2.35 8.19
C VAL A 147 3.49 3.01 7.35
#